data_f3f0a9616fcdc5f4a1d3ae30ea01e05c
#
_entry.id   f3f0a9616fcdc5f4a1d3ae30ea01e05c
#
_cell.length_a   1.000
_cell.length_b   1.000
_cell.length_c   1.000
_cell.angle_alpha   90.00
_cell.angle_beta   90.00
_cell.angle_gamma   90.00
#
_symmetry.space_group_name_H-M   'P 1'
#
loop_
_entity.id
_entity.type
_entity.pdbx_description
1 polymer ?
#
loop_
_entity_poly.entity_id
_entity_poly.type
_entity_poly.pdbx_seq_one_letter_code
_entity_poly.pdbx_strand_id
1 'polypeptide(L)'
;MKAWLIIVLLMPLTSAAFAQQPTPSDLNLRTIQMDGHGDARANPDQASTSFAIETKGSTAQEAGAQNARIAEKVMAALKSKVGAGGKVETGGYSLSPLYANTSRAQVAKITDWTAVNEVTVECDPSIAGSVLDTAQAAGVTGTSDTDENSGKATISLNVSAVALTASDAQKRGADKARQLAETLVAKLNGKGTVKIQQGRVQAENEMVNNQTQELIGYQASNSISAETSSIDQVGSIIDSAIAAGATRANFVTFNLRDDSKARSDAIADACKDAQLKANAAAQALGLKVKRVIRITSVGDFRPQPVGYSASLQESVMGTTTPINPGEITVPATVTVTYELE
;
A
#
# COMPACT_ATOMS: atom_id res chain seq x y z
N MET A 1 61.92 10.94 20.85
CA MET A 1 60.56 10.97 20.28
C MET A 1 59.72 9.97 21.05
N LYS A 2 58.88 10.41 21.99
CA LYS A 2 58.09 9.57 22.88
C LYS A 2 56.67 9.46 22.31
N ALA A 3 56.25 8.31 21.87
CA ALA A 3 54.89 7.99 21.45
C ALA A 3 54.02 7.72 22.68
N TRP A 4 52.93 8.50 22.83
CA TRP A 4 51.90 8.30 23.87
C TRP A 4 50.79 7.46 23.28
N LEU A 5 50.59 6.29 23.88
CA LEU A 5 49.49 5.38 23.58
C LEU A 5 48.30 5.81 24.45
N ILE A 6 47.23 6.31 23.82
CA ILE A 6 45.96 6.62 24.49
C ILE A 6 45.10 5.35 24.41
N ILE A 7 44.93 4.67 25.52
CA ILE A 7 43.98 3.59 25.69
C ILE A 7 42.61 4.18 26.00
N VAL A 8 41.69 4.16 25.04
CA VAL A 8 40.27 4.50 25.25
C VAL A 8 39.56 3.26 25.81
N LEU A 9 39.24 3.33 27.10
CA LEU A 9 38.47 2.31 27.80
C LEU A 9 36.97 2.50 27.46
N LEU A 10 36.42 1.69 26.56
CA LEU A 10 34.98 1.64 26.30
C LEU A 10 34.29 0.91 27.47
N MET A 11 33.61 1.66 28.33
CA MET A 11 32.65 1.09 29.28
C MET A 11 31.32 0.82 28.55
N PRO A 12 30.74 -0.40 28.66
CA PRO A 12 29.39 -0.63 28.18
C PRO A 12 28.39 0.02 29.16
N LEU A 13 27.60 0.97 28.67
CA LEU A 13 26.40 1.46 29.37
C LEU A 13 25.37 0.31 29.39
N THR A 14 25.32 -0.44 30.45
CA THR A 14 24.18 -1.30 30.74
C THR A 14 23.04 -0.43 31.25
N SER A 15 22.04 -0.18 30.38
CA SER A 15 20.76 0.39 30.78
C SER A 15 20.04 -0.61 31.69
N ALA A 16 20.19 -0.41 33.00
CA ALA A 16 19.35 -1.10 33.97
C ALA A 16 17.91 -0.60 33.80
N ALA A 17 17.08 -1.44 33.22
CA ALA A 17 15.63 -1.28 33.31
C ALA A 17 15.28 -1.37 34.79
N PHE A 18 14.94 -0.23 35.40
CA PHE A 18 14.34 -0.20 36.74
C PHE A 18 12.94 -0.82 36.62
N ALA A 19 12.87 -2.14 36.82
CA ALA A 19 11.62 -2.76 37.20
C ALA A 19 11.22 -2.13 38.53
N GLN A 20 10.12 -1.38 38.54
CA GLN A 20 9.53 -0.85 39.79
C GLN A 20 9.17 -2.08 40.66
N GLN A 21 10.00 -2.31 41.68
CA GLN A 21 9.69 -3.30 42.69
C GLN A 21 8.43 -2.84 43.45
N PRO A 22 7.43 -3.71 43.65
CA PRO A 22 6.29 -3.37 44.50
C PRO A 22 6.77 -2.98 45.88
N THR A 23 6.24 -1.88 46.41
CA THR A 23 6.56 -1.42 47.77
C THR A 23 6.10 -2.48 48.78
N PRO A 24 6.84 -2.71 49.87
CA PRO A 24 6.55 -3.79 50.85
C PRO A 24 5.18 -3.75 51.51
N SER A 25 4.48 -2.59 51.45
CA SER A 25 3.10 -2.41 51.94
C SER A 25 2.01 -3.09 51.14
N ASP A 26 2.29 -3.42 49.85
CA ASP A 26 1.30 -4.03 48.96
C ASP A 26 1.29 -5.57 49.02
N LEU A 27 2.29 -6.17 49.64
CA LEU A 27 2.52 -7.63 49.65
C LEU A 27 1.57 -8.44 50.53
N ASN A 28 0.79 -7.78 51.43
CA ASN A 28 -0.12 -8.45 52.35
C ASN A 28 -1.60 -8.17 52.12
N LEU A 29 -1.94 -7.37 51.09
CA LEU A 29 -3.33 -7.07 50.80
C LEU A 29 -3.91 -8.11 49.81
N ARG A 30 -5.08 -8.69 50.19
CA ARG A 30 -5.86 -9.46 49.22
C ARG A 30 -6.43 -8.47 48.23
N THR A 31 -6.05 -8.53 46.97
CA THR A 31 -6.50 -7.60 45.94
C THR A 31 -7.12 -8.31 44.76
N ILE A 32 -8.06 -7.64 44.12
CA ILE A 32 -8.61 -8.05 42.83
C ILE A 32 -8.51 -6.87 41.88
N GLN A 33 -8.10 -7.15 40.65
CA GLN A 33 -8.03 -6.17 39.58
C GLN A 33 -9.10 -6.51 38.55
N MET A 34 -9.89 -5.51 38.17
CA MET A 34 -10.98 -5.65 37.20
C MET A 34 -10.92 -4.55 36.18
N ASP A 35 -11.15 -4.94 34.92
CA ASP A 35 -11.32 -4.02 33.84
C ASP A 35 -12.81 -3.71 33.65
N GLY A 36 -13.12 -2.43 33.64
CA GLY A 36 -14.46 -1.93 33.38
C GLY A 36 -14.53 -1.25 32.02
N HIS A 37 -15.63 -1.46 31.33
CA HIS A 37 -15.96 -0.83 30.06
C HIS A 37 -17.19 0.02 30.21
N GLY A 38 -17.18 1.20 29.57
CA GLY A 38 -18.32 2.11 29.56
C GLY A 38 -18.39 2.87 28.26
N ASP A 39 -19.59 3.17 27.82
CA ASP A 39 -19.87 3.90 26.62
C ASP A 39 -20.85 5.04 26.90
N ALA A 40 -20.50 6.23 26.45
CA ALA A 40 -21.45 7.35 26.45
C ALA A 40 -21.86 7.67 25.02
N ARG A 41 -23.14 8.01 24.84
CA ARG A 41 -23.69 8.45 23.56
C ARG A 41 -24.04 9.92 23.61
N ALA A 42 -23.70 10.63 22.55
CA ALA A 42 -23.99 12.05 22.40
C ALA A 42 -24.37 12.38 20.97
N ASN A 43 -25.30 13.30 20.81
CA ASN A 43 -25.59 13.87 19.50
C ASN A 43 -24.43 14.76 19.06
N PRO A 44 -24.00 14.69 17.80
CA PRO A 44 -22.98 15.58 17.29
C PRO A 44 -23.45 17.04 17.35
N ASP A 45 -22.53 17.94 17.68
CA ASP A 45 -22.76 19.38 17.74
C ASP A 45 -21.88 20.18 16.78
N GLN A 46 -21.09 19.47 15.99
CA GLN A 46 -20.24 20.03 14.95
C GLN A 46 -20.21 19.11 13.72
N ALA A 47 -20.32 19.71 12.55
CA ALA A 47 -20.07 19.04 11.28
C ALA A 47 -18.97 19.73 10.52
N SER A 48 -18.10 18.93 9.87
CA SER A 48 -17.07 19.39 8.96
C SER A 48 -17.20 18.69 7.60
N THR A 49 -16.99 19.44 6.54
CA THR A 49 -16.96 18.92 5.16
C THR A 49 -15.93 19.67 4.34
N SER A 50 -15.43 19.05 3.28
CA SER A 50 -14.56 19.73 2.34
C SER A 50 -15.08 19.62 0.92
N PHE A 51 -14.82 20.68 0.14
CA PHE A 51 -15.24 20.81 -1.24
C PHE A 51 -14.01 20.90 -2.13
N ALA A 52 -14.04 20.19 -3.25
CA ALA A 52 -13.01 20.33 -4.29
C ALA A 52 -13.54 21.22 -5.40
N ILE A 53 -12.65 22.05 -5.94
CA ILE A 53 -12.89 22.89 -7.10
C ILE A 53 -11.81 22.56 -8.12
N GLU A 54 -12.20 21.92 -9.21
CA GLU A 54 -11.28 21.53 -10.27
C GLU A 54 -11.62 22.30 -11.55
N THR A 55 -10.61 22.92 -12.14
CA THR A 55 -10.74 23.67 -13.40
C THR A 55 -9.63 23.26 -14.37
N LYS A 56 -9.93 23.31 -15.65
CA LYS A 56 -8.98 23.01 -16.72
C LYS A 56 -8.84 24.22 -17.63
N GLY A 57 -7.63 24.41 -18.14
CA GLY A 57 -7.34 25.46 -19.11
C GLY A 57 -6.24 25.05 -20.07
N SER A 58 -6.16 25.73 -21.20
CA SER A 58 -5.10 25.54 -22.18
C SER A 58 -3.73 26.02 -21.64
N THR A 59 -3.77 26.98 -20.72
CA THR A 59 -2.59 27.50 -20.01
C THR A 59 -2.76 27.40 -18.50
N ALA A 60 -1.64 27.36 -17.78
CA ALA A 60 -1.63 27.38 -16.32
C ALA A 60 -2.34 28.62 -15.74
N GLN A 61 -2.16 29.77 -16.39
CA GLN A 61 -2.79 31.02 -15.98
C GLN A 61 -4.31 30.95 -16.13
N GLU A 62 -4.81 30.41 -17.23
CA GLU A 62 -6.25 30.26 -17.48
C GLU A 62 -6.89 29.31 -16.44
N ALA A 63 -6.32 28.11 -16.25
CA ALA A 63 -6.81 27.16 -15.27
C ALA A 63 -6.83 27.75 -13.86
N GLY A 64 -5.75 28.42 -13.45
CA GLY A 64 -5.64 29.08 -12.14
C GLY A 64 -6.60 30.24 -11.94
N ALA A 65 -6.78 31.11 -12.96
CA ALA A 65 -7.70 32.26 -12.87
C ALA A 65 -9.17 31.80 -12.80
N GLN A 66 -9.55 30.77 -13.53
CA GLN A 66 -10.90 30.19 -13.44
C GLN A 66 -11.13 29.58 -12.05
N ASN A 67 -10.14 28.84 -11.54
CA ASN A 67 -10.21 28.22 -10.23
C ASN A 67 -10.40 29.26 -9.12
N ALA A 68 -9.60 30.33 -9.13
CA ALA A 68 -9.69 31.41 -8.14
C ALA A 68 -11.08 32.06 -8.10
N ARG A 69 -11.66 32.36 -9.29
CA ARG A 69 -13.00 32.96 -9.37
C ARG A 69 -14.10 32.06 -8.80
N ILE A 70 -14.00 30.74 -9.05
CA ILE A 70 -14.97 29.78 -8.51
C ILE A 70 -14.75 29.63 -7.01
N ALA A 71 -13.49 29.52 -6.54
CA ALA A 71 -13.16 29.41 -5.12
C ALA A 71 -13.69 30.60 -4.31
N GLU A 72 -13.58 31.84 -4.83
CA GLU A 72 -14.17 33.02 -4.20
C GLU A 72 -15.69 32.90 -4.05
N LYS A 73 -16.39 32.46 -5.10
CA LYS A 73 -17.86 32.28 -5.07
C LYS A 73 -18.26 31.20 -4.06
N VAL A 74 -17.58 30.04 -4.07
CA VAL A 74 -17.83 28.95 -3.13
C VAL A 74 -17.56 29.39 -1.71
N MET A 75 -16.45 30.09 -1.47
CA MET A 75 -16.09 30.59 -0.14
C MET A 75 -17.12 31.61 0.37
N ALA A 76 -17.61 32.52 -0.48
CA ALA A 76 -18.65 33.48 -0.12
C ALA A 76 -19.98 32.77 0.18
N ALA A 77 -20.39 31.79 -0.63
CA ALA A 77 -21.58 31.00 -0.41
C ALA A 77 -21.52 30.22 0.92
N LEU A 78 -20.39 29.56 1.20
CA LEU A 78 -20.17 28.85 2.44
C LEU A 78 -20.21 29.77 3.66
N LYS A 79 -19.50 30.90 3.63
CA LYS A 79 -19.48 31.88 4.72
C LYS A 79 -20.88 32.40 5.07
N SER A 80 -21.77 32.53 4.08
CA SER A 80 -23.14 32.95 4.31
C SER A 80 -24.03 31.90 4.98
N LYS A 81 -23.62 30.62 4.94
CA LYS A 81 -24.42 29.46 5.36
C LYS A 81 -23.93 28.77 6.64
N VAL A 82 -22.63 28.81 6.94
CA VAL A 82 -22.06 28.10 8.09
C VAL A 82 -22.50 28.66 9.45
N GLY A 83 -23.13 29.84 9.47
CA GLY A 83 -23.69 30.46 10.69
C GLY A 83 -22.64 31.07 11.62
N ALA A 84 -23.12 31.60 12.76
CA ALA A 84 -22.25 32.19 13.78
C ALA A 84 -21.38 31.09 14.43
N GLY A 85 -20.06 31.29 14.41
CA GLY A 85 -19.10 30.31 14.93
C GLY A 85 -18.70 29.20 13.95
N GLY A 86 -19.27 29.21 12.74
CA GLY A 86 -18.76 28.35 11.66
C GLY A 86 -17.46 28.88 11.09
N LYS A 87 -16.68 27.97 10.47
CA LYS A 87 -15.35 28.25 9.93
C LYS A 87 -15.28 27.83 8.47
N VAL A 88 -14.68 28.66 7.63
CA VAL A 88 -14.42 28.34 6.22
C VAL A 88 -12.96 28.65 5.94
N GLU A 89 -12.23 27.64 5.49
CA GLU A 89 -10.79 27.71 5.25
C GLU A 89 -10.41 27.08 3.91
N THR A 90 -9.34 27.57 3.32
CA THR A 90 -8.71 26.91 2.17
C THR A 90 -7.78 25.81 2.68
N GLY A 91 -8.01 24.58 2.26
CA GLY A 91 -7.22 23.41 2.68
C GLY A 91 -5.96 23.17 1.84
N GLY A 92 -6.02 23.48 0.55
CA GLY A 92 -4.89 23.30 -0.35
C GLY A 92 -5.17 23.76 -1.76
N TYR A 93 -4.10 24.09 -2.49
CA TYR A 93 -4.14 24.45 -3.90
C TYR A 93 -3.03 23.72 -4.65
N SER A 94 -3.35 23.18 -5.81
CA SER A 94 -2.39 22.58 -6.73
C SER A 94 -2.68 22.97 -8.17
N LEU A 95 -1.62 23.10 -8.96
CA LEU A 95 -1.69 23.34 -10.39
C LEU A 95 -0.73 22.38 -11.08
N SER A 96 -1.24 21.53 -11.96
CA SER A 96 -0.47 20.49 -12.62
C SER A 96 -0.75 20.45 -14.13
N PRO A 97 0.25 20.10 -14.95
CA PRO A 97 0.03 19.85 -16.36
C PRO A 97 -0.80 18.58 -16.57
N LEU A 98 -1.67 18.62 -17.57
CA LEU A 98 -2.43 17.48 -18.05
C LEU A 98 -1.78 16.93 -19.31
N TYR A 99 -1.51 15.65 -19.32
CA TYR A 99 -0.97 14.95 -20.48
C TYR A 99 -1.99 13.98 -21.04
N ALA A 100 -2.11 13.94 -22.37
CA ALA A 100 -2.81 12.84 -23.01
C ALA A 100 -1.98 11.57 -22.89
N ASN A 101 -2.55 10.51 -22.36
CA ASN A 101 -2.01 9.18 -22.50
C ASN A 101 -2.29 8.70 -23.92
N THR A 102 -1.41 9.06 -24.87
CA THR A 102 -1.42 8.41 -26.16
C THR A 102 -0.83 7.02 -25.97
N SER A 103 -1.70 6.05 -25.70
CA SER A 103 -1.34 4.63 -25.83
C SER A 103 -1.03 4.35 -27.29
N ARG A 104 0.17 4.70 -27.75
CA ARG A 104 0.67 4.11 -28.97
C ARG A 104 0.90 2.65 -28.68
N ALA A 105 0.31 1.81 -29.53
CA ALA A 105 0.53 0.38 -29.49
C ALA A 105 2.04 0.10 -29.29
N GLN A 106 2.35 -0.75 -28.34
CA GLN A 106 3.73 -1.23 -28.15
C GLN A 106 4.20 -1.78 -29.49
N VAL A 107 5.09 -1.07 -30.16
CA VAL A 107 5.68 -1.56 -31.40
C VAL A 107 6.86 -2.44 -30.98
N ALA A 108 6.71 -3.73 -31.18
CA ALA A 108 7.81 -4.65 -31.05
C ALA A 108 8.88 -4.29 -32.08
N LYS A 109 10.01 -3.78 -31.63
CA LYS A 109 11.19 -3.54 -32.49
C LYS A 109 12.01 -4.80 -32.45
N ILE A 110 12.16 -5.44 -33.62
CA ILE A 110 13.09 -6.57 -33.77
C ILE A 110 14.51 -6.01 -33.59
N THR A 111 15.23 -6.49 -32.59
CA THR A 111 16.62 -6.12 -32.31
C THR A 111 17.58 -7.07 -33.00
N ASP A 112 17.32 -8.36 -32.88
CA ASP A 112 18.17 -9.42 -33.37
C ASP A 112 17.36 -10.63 -33.84
N TRP A 113 18.03 -11.55 -34.49
CA TRP A 113 17.48 -12.84 -34.88
C TRP A 113 18.35 -13.95 -34.29
N THR A 114 17.74 -14.92 -33.65
CA THR A 114 18.42 -16.10 -33.10
C THR A 114 18.02 -17.34 -33.93
N ALA A 115 19.04 -17.98 -34.50
CA ALA A 115 18.89 -19.30 -35.12
C ALA A 115 19.35 -20.38 -34.14
N VAL A 116 18.54 -21.42 -33.95
CA VAL A 116 18.88 -22.58 -33.13
C VAL A 116 18.90 -23.82 -34.03
N ASN A 117 20.03 -24.51 -34.09
CA ASN A 117 20.19 -25.78 -34.80
C ASN A 117 20.43 -26.88 -33.77
N GLU A 118 19.94 -28.07 -34.03
CA GLU A 118 20.16 -29.24 -33.20
C GLU A 118 21.21 -30.16 -33.83
N VAL A 119 22.22 -30.52 -33.04
CA VAL A 119 23.20 -31.54 -33.41
C VAL A 119 22.98 -32.75 -32.52
N THR A 120 22.51 -33.84 -33.08
CA THR A 120 22.27 -35.09 -32.38
C THR A 120 23.43 -36.05 -32.59
N VAL A 121 23.97 -36.60 -31.53
CA VAL A 121 25.05 -37.57 -31.50
C VAL A 121 24.58 -38.87 -30.89
N GLU A 122 24.67 -39.96 -31.65
CA GLU A 122 24.44 -41.33 -31.14
C GLU A 122 25.79 -42.04 -30.97
N CYS A 123 26.11 -42.43 -29.74
CA CYS A 123 27.42 -43.05 -29.45
C CYS A 123 27.34 -44.07 -28.33
N ASP A 124 28.45 -44.74 -28.05
CA ASP A 124 28.60 -45.60 -26.89
C ASP A 124 28.55 -44.74 -25.60
N PRO A 125 27.80 -45.16 -24.55
CA PRO A 125 27.66 -44.41 -23.28
C PRO A 125 29.02 -44.06 -22.64
N SER A 126 30.04 -44.87 -22.84
CA SER A 126 31.38 -44.66 -22.25
C SER A 126 32.08 -43.38 -22.81
N ILE A 127 31.68 -42.91 -23.98
CA ILE A 127 32.26 -41.71 -24.61
C ILE A 127 31.33 -40.52 -24.57
N ALA A 128 30.09 -40.67 -24.10
CA ALA A 128 29.09 -39.61 -24.04
C ALA A 128 29.57 -38.38 -23.27
N GLY A 129 30.22 -38.58 -22.10
CA GLY A 129 30.82 -37.49 -21.31
C GLY A 129 31.84 -36.70 -22.10
N SER A 130 32.71 -37.35 -22.86
CA SER A 130 33.75 -36.69 -23.69
C SER A 130 33.15 -35.91 -24.86
N VAL A 131 31.99 -36.33 -25.38
CA VAL A 131 31.22 -35.58 -26.39
C VAL A 131 30.64 -34.30 -25.79
N LEU A 132 30.03 -34.38 -24.60
CA LEU A 132 29.51 -33.22 -23.88
C LEU A 132 30.58 -32.23 -23.49
N ASP A 133 31.75 -32.69 -23.01
CA ASP A 133 32.90 -31.84 -22.71
C ASP A 133 33.38 -31.07 -23.94
N THR A 134 33.40 -31.75 -25.10
CA THR A 134 33.82 -31.16 -26.38
C THR A 134 32.79 -30.11 -26.85
N ALA A 135 31.50 -30.36 -26.68
CA ALA A 135 30.42 -29.39 -26.97
C ALA A 135 30.50 -28.18 -26.06
N GLN A 136 30.70 -28.41 -24.75
CA GLN A 136 30.83 -27.34 -23.76
C GLN A 136 32.06 -26.46 -24.04
N ALA A 137 33.19 -27.04 -24.44
CA ALA A 137 34.39 -26.30 -24.86
C ALA A 137 34.10 -25.42 -26.07
N ALA A 138 33.17 -25.81 -26.94
CA ALA A 138 32.69 -25.01 -28.08
C ALA A 138 31.57 -24.01 -27.70
N GLY A 139 31.24 -23.88 -26.40
CA GLY A 139 30.19 -22.99 -25.91
C GLY A 139 28.77 -23.48 -26.23
N VAL A 140 28.59 -24.78 -26.39
CA VAL A 140 27.31 -25.41 -26.69
C VAL A 140 26.85 -26.28 -25.50
N THR A 141 25.61 -26.10 -25.08
CA THR A 141 24.98 -26.92 -24.03
C THR A 141 24.14 -28.03 -24.65
N GLY A 142 24.09 -29.17 -23.96
CA GLY A 142 23.30 -30.32 -24.43
C GLY A 142 22.86 -31.21 -23.32
N THR A 143 21.99 -32.15 -23.65
CA THR A 143 21.46 -33.18 -22.78
C THR A 143 21.87 -34.57 -23.36
N SER A 144 22.14 -35.52 -22.46
CA SER A 144 22.41 -36.91 -22.87
C SER A 144 21.31 -37.79 -22.28
N ASP A 145 20.78 -38.66 -23.12
CA ASP A 145 19.86 -39.72 -22.73
C ASP A 145 20.43 -41.07 -23.19
N THR A 146 20.23 -42.12 -22.39
CA THR A 146 20.72 -43.47 -22.72
C THR A 146 19.51 -44.37 -22.90
N ASP A 147 19.36 -44.88 -24.09
CA ASP A 147 18.33 -45.87 -24.39
C ASP A 147 18.77 -47.26 -23.87
N GLU A 148 18.09 -47.75 -22.83
CA GLU A 148 18.35 -49.03 -22.20
C GLU A 148 18.17 -50.21 -23.18
N ASN A 149 17.31 -50.07 -24.19
CA ASN A 149 17.03 -51.16 -25.15
C ASN A 149 18.11 -51.28 -26.23
N SER A 150 18.66 -50.18 -26.69
CA SER A 150 19.70 -50.17 -27.74
C SER A 150 21.12 -50.11 -27.17
N GLY A 151 21.27 -49.79 -25.88
CA GLY A 151 22.58 -49.62 -25.22
C GLY A 151 23.37 -48.45 -25.76
N LYS A 152 22.75 -47.47 -26.44
CA LYS A 152 23.38 -46.29 -27.01
C LYS A 152 23.00 -45.02 -26.25
N ALA A 153 23.93 -44.12 -26.17
CA ALA A 153 23.65 -42.77 -25.67
C ALA A 153 23.32 -41.85 -26.85
N THR A 154 22.21 -41.10 -26.70
CA THR A 154 21.80 -40.03 -27.62
C THR A 154 22.04 -38.69 -26.92
N ILE A 155 22.83 -37.83 -27.54
CA ILE A 155 23.18 -36.50 -27.05
C ILE A 155 22.57 -35.49 -27.99
N SER A 156 21.72 -34.63 -27.45
CA SER A 156 21.11 -33.49 -28.15
C SER A 156 21.81 -32.20 -27.76
N LEU A 157 22.38 -31.51 -28.72
CA LEU A 157 23.17 -30.29 -28.57
C LEU A 157 22.47 -29.14 -29.31
N ASN A 158 22.17 -28.06 -28.58
CA ASN A 158 21.51 -26.87 -29.14
C ASN A 158 22.58 -25.83 -29.53
N VAL A 159 22.78 -25.63 -30.81
CA VAL A 159 23.74 -24.67 -31.34
C VAL A 159 23.02 -23.40 -31.76
N SER A 160 23.21 -22.32 -31.01
CA SER A 160 22.60 -21.02 -31.29
C SER A 160 23.59 -20.03 -31.92
N ALA A 161 23.03 -19.17 -32.78
CA ALA A 161 23.75 -18.02 -33.31
C ALA A 161 22.81 -16.82 -33.46
N VAL A 162 23.32 -15.64 -33.13
CA VAL A 162 22.58 -14.36 -33.16
C VAL A 162 23.15 -13.49 -34.29
N ALA A 163 22.26 -12.80 -35.00
CA ALA A 163 22.64 -11.80 -36.02
C ALA A 163 21.52 -10.78 -36.22
N LEU A 164 21.87 -9.66 -36.86
CA LEU A 164 20.92 -8.57 -37.15
C LEU A 164 19.85 -8.93 -38.21
N THR A 165 20.11 -9.98 -39.00
CA THR A 165 19.13 -10.48 -39.99
C THR A 165 18.87 -11.97 -39.80
N ALA A 166 17.69 -12.42 -40.16
CA ALA A 166 17.29 -13.82 -40.09
C ALA A 166 18.23 -14.71 -40.96
N SER A 167 18.59 -14.23 -42.13
CA SER A 167 19.51 -14.94 -43.08
C SER A 167 20.90 -15.11 -42.50
N ASP A 168 21.45 -14.08 -41.88
CA ASP A 168 22.78 -14.14 -41.25
C ASP A 168 22.79 -15.02 -40.00
N ALA A 169 21.72 -14.93 -39.18
CA ALA A 169 21.56 -15.81 -38.00
C ALA A 169 21.52 -17.29 -38.44
N GLN A 170 20.73 -17.59 -39.45
CA GLN A 170 20.60 -18.95 -40.00
C GLN A 170 21.95 -19.46 -40.57
N LYS A 171 22.64 -18.64 -41.33
CA LYS A 171 23.96 -19.01 -41.92
C LYS A 171 24.99 -19.26 -40.81
N ARG A 172 25.14 -18.33 -39.87
CA ARG A 172 26.05 -18.46 -38.72
C ARG A 172 25.75 -19.68 -37.87
N GLY A 173 24.44 -19.95 -37.61
CA GLY A 173 24.00 -21.10 -36.85
C GLY A 173 24.34 -22.42 -37.56
N ALA A 174 24.09 -22.51 -38.86
CA ALA A 174 24.45 -23.67 -39.66
C ALA A 174 25.96 -23.91 -39.75
N ASP A 175 26.77 -22.86 -39.92
CA ASP A 175 28.23 -22.95 -39.95
C ASP A 175 28.77 -23.43 -38.58
N LYS A 176 28.28 -22.88 -37.46
CA LYS A 176 28.63 -23.34 -36.11
C LYS A 176 28.28 -24.80 -35.89
N ALA A 177 27.04 -25.20 -36.26
CA ALA A 177 26.60 -26.57 -36.14
C ALA A 177 27.44 -27.54 -36.93
N ARG A 178 27.87 -27.15 -38.17
CA ARG A 178 28.75 -27.96 -39.03
C ARG A 178 30.12 -28.08 -38.39
N GLN A 179 30.75 -27.00 -37.93
CA GLN A 179 32.06 -27.04 -37.29
C GLN A 179 32.06 -27.92 -36.04
N LEU A 180 30.99 -27.82 -35.21
CA LEU A 180 30.83 -28.67 -34.05
C LEU A 180 30.71 -30.15 -34.47
N ALA A 181 29.87 -30.45 -35.49
CA ALA A 181 29.67 -31.79 -35.97
C ALA A 181 30.96 -32.41 -36.51
N GLU A 182 31.76 -31.67 -37.29
CA GLU A 182 33.07 -32.11 -37.77
C GLU A 182 34.03 -32.45 -36.63
N THR A 183 34.06 -31.61 -35.58
CA THR A 183 34.89 -31.85 -34.40
C THR A 183 34.43 -33.10 -33.65
N LEU A 184 33.10 -33.31 -33.52
CA LEU A 184 32.53 -34.48 -32.86
C LEU A 184 32.73 -35.75 -33.65
N VAL A 185 32.60 -35.72 -34.99
CA VAL A 185 32.90 -36.87 -35.84
C VAL A 185 34.36 -37.30 -35.70
N ALA A 186 35.30 -36.35 -35.70
CA ALA A 186 36.71 -36.65 -35.45
C ALA A 186 36.96 -37.27 -34.09
N LYS A 187 36.28 -36.78 -33.06
CA LYS A 187 36.37 -37.29 -31.70
C LYS A 187 35.78 -38.69 -31.54
N LEU A 188 34.68 -38.98 -32.20
CA LEU A 188 34.02 -40.28 -32.18
C LEU A 188 34.83 -41.40 -32.83
N ASN A 189 35.72 -41.07 -33.73
CA ASN A 189 36.63 -42.02 -34.41
C ASN A 189 35.89 -43.31 -34.91
N GLY A 190 34.72 -43.12 -35.53
CA GLY A 190 33.90 -44.19 -36.06
C GLY A 190 33.01 -44.92 -35.06
N LYS A 191 33.02 -44.53 -33.78
CA LYS A 191 32.19 -45.15 -32.69
C LYS A 191 30.83 -44.49 -32.46
N GLY A 192 30.32 -43.74 -33.44
CA GLY A 192 29.02 -43.06 -33.33
C GLY A 192 28.64 -42.33 -34.61
N THR A 193 27.45 -41.73 -34.59
CA THR A 193 26.94 -40.95 -35.72
C THR A 193 26.55 -39.57 -35.25
N VAL A 194 26.76 -38.57 -36.13
CA VAL A 194 26.40 -37.18 -35.89
C VAL A 194 25.39 -36.75 -36.96
N LYS A 195 24.27 -36.21 -36.53
CA LYS A 195 23.21 -35.67 -37.40
C LYS A 195 23.01 -34.19 -37.07
N ILE A 196 22.86 -33.36 -38.10
CA ILE A 196 22.52 -31.94 -37.94
C ILE A 196 21.07 -31.77 -38.39
N GLN A 197 20.24 -31.24 -37.52
CA GLN A 197 18.87 -30.82 -37.84
C GLN A 197 18.80 -29.31 -37.84
N GLN A 198 18.35 -28.74 -38.95
CA GLN A 198 18.15 -27.32 -39.05
C GLN A 198 16.95 -26.91 -38.18
N GLY A 199 17.17 -26.02 -37.24
CA GLY A 199 16.18 -25.57 -36.30
C GLY A 199 15.44 -24.31 -36.74
N ARG A 200 14.87 -23.61 -35.78
CA ARG A 200 14.04 -22.42 -35.98
C ARG A 200 14.88 -21.15 -35.96
N VAL A 201 14.46 -20.16 -36.75
CA VAL A 201 14.92 -18.78 -36.63
C VAL A 201 13.86 -17.95 -36.00
N GLN A 202 14.17 -17.30 -34.90
CA GLN A 202 13.22 -16.49 -34.09
C GLN A 202 13.73 -15.05 -34.03
N ALA A 203 12.79 -14.11 -34.13
CA ALA A 203 13.08 -12.69 -33.89
C ALA A 203 13.11 -12.43 -32.39
N GLU A 204 14.15 -11.76 -31.94
CA GLU A 204 14.19 -11.16 -30.61
C GLU A 204 13.56 -9.78 -30.69
N ASN A 205 12.50 -9.58 -29.88
CA ASN A 205 11.74 -8.34 -29.88
C ASN A 205 12.00 -7.57 -28.59
N GLU A 206 12.44 -6.34 -28.70
CA GLU A 206 12.42 -5.38 -27.61
C GLU A 206 11.09 -4.63 -27.63
N MET A 207 10.35 -4.67 -26.51
CA MET A 207 9.14 -3.88 -26.33
C MET A 207 9.55 -2.44 -26.03
N VAL A 208 9.64 -1.61 -27.07
CA VAL A 208 9.92 -0.18 -26.91
C VAL A 208 8.64 0.52 -26.50
N ASN A 209 8.61 0.94 -25.25
CA ASN A 209 7.49 1.69 -24.67
C ASN A 209 7.63 3.18 -25.07
N ASN A 210 7.21 3.53 -26.29
CA ASN A 210 7.19 4.92 -26.76
C ASN A 210 5.93 5.62 -26.18
N GLN A 211 5.92 5.88 -24.87
CA GLN A 211 4.96 6.79 -24.26
C GLN A 211 5.38 8.22 -24.59
N THR A 212 4.86 8.76 -25.64
CA THR A 212 4.91 10.21 -25.86
C THR A 212 3.76 10.84 -25.09
N GLN A 213 4.07 11.49 -23.99
CA GLN A 213 3.08 12.31 -23.26
C GLN A 213 2.93 13.64 -23.99
N GLU A 214 1.77 13.87 -24.58
CA GLU A 214 1.45 15.15 -25.19
C GLU A 214 0.78 16.05 -24.15
N LEU A 215 1.31 17.23 -23.92
CA LEU A 215 0.71 18.21 -23.03
C LEU A 215 -0.59 18.72 -23.66
N ILE A 216 -1.73 18.44 -23.02
CA ILE A 216 -3.07 18.84 -23.49
C ILE A 216 -3.66 20.02 -22.73
N GLY A 217 -3.02 20.47 -21.66
CA GLY A 217 -3.48 21.61 -20.86
C GLY A 217 -2.98 21.56 -19.43
N TYR A 218 -3.67 22.29 -18.58
CA TYR A 218 -3.38 22.38 -17.14
C TYR A 218 -4.65 22.20 -16.33
N GLN A 219 -4.51 21.61 -15.16
CA GLN A 219 -5.58 21.47 -14.18
C GLN A 219 -5.19 22.19 -12.89
N ALA A 220 -6.06 23.09 -12.43
CA ALA A 220 -5.98 23.67 -11.10
C ALA A 220 -7.00 22.98 -10.18
N SER A 221 -6.57 22.64 -8.99
CA SER A 221 -7.42 22.05 -7.94
C SER A 221 -7.27 22.86 -6.67
N ASN A 222 -8.40 23.19 -6.05
CA ASN A 222 -8.49 23.88 -4.78
C ASN A 222 -9.41 23.10 -3.85
N SER A 223 -9.07 23.08 -2.56
CA SER A 223 -9.87 22.46 -1.50
C SER A 223 -10.32 23.52 -0.50
N ILE A 224 -11.61 23.57 -0.22
CA ILE A 224 -12.18 24.47 0.79
C ILE A 224 -12.89 23.61 1.84
N SER A 225 -12.52 23.78 3.10
CA SER A 225 -13.19 23.15 4.25
C SER A 225 -14.18 24.10 4.89
N ALA A 226 -15.30 23.55 5.33
CA ALA A 226 -16.33 24.28 6.07
C ALA A 226 -16.69 23.50 7.33
N GLU A 227 -16.75 24.21 8.45
CA GLU A 227 -17.22 23.70 9.74
C GLU A 227 -18.44 24.48 10.19
N THR A 228 -19.43 23.79 10.72
CA THR A 228 -20.67 24.40 11.25
C THR A 228 -21.13 23.69 12.52
N SER A 229 -21.77 24.43 13.41
CA SER A 229 -22.52 23.88 14.54
C SER A 229 -24.01 23.68 14.21
N SER A 230 -24.47 24.16 13.05
CA SER A 230 -25.85 23.99 12.60
C SER A 230 -25.97 22.70 11.81
N ILE A 231 -26.10 21.57 12.49
CA ILE A 231 -26.13 20.23 11.88
C ILE A 231 -27.24 20.11 10.83
N ASP A 232 -28.41 20.67 11.10
CA ASP A 232 -29.57 20.62 10.20
C ASP A 232 -29.33 21.39 8.86
N GLN A 233 -28.36 22.28 8.84
CA GLN A 233 -28.03 23.07 7.65
C GLN A 233 -26.97 22.45 6.76
N VAL A 234 -26.38 21.34 7.15
CA VAL A 234 -25.26 20.72 6.40
C VAL A 234 -25.65 20.41 4.95
N GLY A 235 -26.84 19.88 4.72
CA GLY A 235 -27.36 19.65 3.37
C GLY A 235 -27.40 20.93 2.54
N SER A 236 -27.96 22.02 3.11
CA SER A 236 -28.03 23.30 2.41
C SER A 236 -26.66 23.97 2.17
N ILE A 237 -25.69 23.68 3.03
CA ILE A 237 -24.30 24.11 2.86
C ILE A 237 -23.69 23.41 1.65
N ILE A 238 -23.90 22.09 1.53
CA ILE A 238 -23.42 21.30 0.40
C ILE A 238 -24.05 21.80 -0.90
N ASP A 239 -25.38 21.94 -0.93
CA ASP A 239 -26.12 22.40 -2.10
C ASP A 239 -25.64 23.80 -2.55
N SER A 240 -25.39 24.69 -1.57
CA SER A 240 -24.90 26.04 -1.86
C SER A 240 -23.47 26.05 -2.43
N ALA A 241 -22.60 25.15 -1.96
CA ALA A 241 -21.24 25.03 -2.49
C ALA A 241 -21.24 24.49 -3.94
N ILE A 242 -22.07 23.48 -4.21
CA ILE A 242 -22.23 22.92 -5.55
C ILE A 242 -22.83 23.97 -6.50
N ALA A 243 -23.88 24.68 -6.10
CA ALA A 243 -24.46 25.75 -6.88
C ALA A 243 -23.48 26.90 -7.16
N ALA A 244 -22.54 27.17 -6.25
CA ALA A 244 -21.49 28.17 -6.42
C ALA A 244 -20.34 27.69 -7.34
N GLY A 245 -20.29 26.38 -7.71
CA GLY A 245 -19.34 25.82 -8.64
C GLY A 245 -18.32 24.85 -8.03
N ALA A 246 -18.54 24.36 -6.81
CA ALA A 246 -17.75 23.23 -6.30
C ALA A 246 -18.00 22.00 -7.17
N THR A 247 -16.92 21.33 -7.58
CA THR A 247 -16.99 20.17 -8.48
C THR A 247 -17.27 18.88 -7.74
N ARG A 248 -16.96 18.85 -6.43
CA ARG A 248 -17.18 17.69 -5.56
C ARG A 248 -17.34 18.13 -4.10
N ALA A 249 -18.28 17.53 -3.41
CA ALA A 249 -18.35 17.51 -1.95
C ALA A 249 -17.73 16.19 -1.46
N ASN A 250 -16.81 16.28 -0.52
CA ASN A 250 -16.19 15.12 0.12
C ASN A 250 -17.04 14.64 1.32
N PHE A 251 -16.50 13.74 2.11
CA PHE A 251 -17.18 13.21 3.28
C PHE A 251 -17.60 14.32 4.25
N VAL A 252 -18.79 14.18 4.80
CA VAL A 252 -19.23 14.94 5.96
C VAL A 252 -18.82 14.15 7.19
N THR A 253 -18.12 14.81 8.10
CA THR A 253 -17.71 14.23 9.38
C THR A 253 -18.44 14.96 10.50
N PHE A 254 -19.09 14.21 11.36
CA PHE A 254 -19.78 14.73 12.54
C PHE A 254 -18.95 14.48 13.79
N ASN A 255 -18.78 15.50 14.60
CA ASN A 255 -17.94 15.51 15.78
C ASN A 255 -18.66 16.11 16.99
N LEU A 256 -18.08 15.92 18.15
CA LEU A 256 -18.36 16.70 19.33
C LEU A 256 -17.30 17.79 19.43
N ARG A 257 -17.73 19.06 19.54
CA ARG A 257 -16.83 20.19 19.78
C ARG A 257 -16.16 20.07 21.14
N ASP A 258 -16.93 19.65 22.13
CA ASP A 258 -16.46 19.33 23.47
C ASP A 258 -16.97 17.95 23.89
N ASP A 259 -16.07 16.99 23.94
CA ASP A 259 -16.34 15.62 24.32
C ASP A 259 -16.19 15.37 25.84
N SER A 260 -15.85 16.40 26.63
CA SER A 260 -15.50 16.29 28.06
C SER A 260 -16.64 15.64 28.88
N LYS A 261 -17.87 16.05 28.62
CA LYS A 261 -19.05 15.48 29.30
C LYS A 261 -19.24 14.00 28.93
N ALA A 262 -19.28 13.68 27.67
CA ALA A 262 -19.43 12.30 27.18
C ALA A 262 -18.33 11.39 27.71
N ARG A 263 -17.08 11.89 27.70
CA ARG A 263 -15.92 11.18 28.26
C ARG A 263 -16.07 10.93 29.76
N SER A 264 -16.53 11.93 30.53
CA SER A 264 -16.80 11.78 31.97
C SER A 264 -17.86 10.74 32.23
N ASP A 265 -18.97 10.78 31.47
CA ASP A 265 -20.06 9.82 31.59
C ASP A 265 -19.58 8.39 31.27
N ALA A 266 -18.81 8.20 30.20
CA ALA A 266 -18.23 6.91 29.82
C ALA A 266 -17.28 6.35 30.90
N ILE A 267 -16.43 7.20 31.49
CA ILE A 267 -15.54 6.81 32.61
C ILE A 267 -16.35 6.39 33.83
N ALA A 268 -17.42 7.12 34.15
CA ALA A 268 -18.28 6.79 35.29
C ALA A 268 -18.93 5.42 35.07
N ASP A 269 -19.42 5.12 33.88
CA ASP A 269 -20.00 3.83 33.54
C ASP A 269 -18.96 2.69 33.55
N ALA A 270 -17.75 2.93 33.03
CA ALA A 270 -16.67 1.99 33.15
C ALA A 270 -16.29 1.66 34.60
N CYS A 271 -16.27 2.66 35.48
CA CYS A 271 -16.01 2.43 36.90
C CYS A 271 -17.11 1.59 37.55
N LYS A 272 -18.39 1.83 37.22
CA LYS A 272 -19.53 1.02 37.71
C LYS A 272 -19.41 -0.44 37.22
N ASP A 273 -19.06 -0.65 35.94
CA ASP A 273 -18.90 -1.99 35.39
C ASP A 273 -17.76 -2.74 36.10
N ALA A 274 -16.60 -2.09 36.32
CA ALA A 274 -15.48 -2.67 37.07
C ALA A 274 -15.93 -3.06 38.52
N GLN A 275 -16.69 -2.19 39.17
CA GLN A 275 -17.21 -2.44 40.51
C GLN A 275 -18.19 -3.62 40.56
N LEU A 276 -19.08 -3.73 39.59
CA LEU A 276 -20.02 -4.86 39.49
C LEU A 276 -19.28 -6.17 39.32
N LYS A 277 -18.28 -6.20 38.41
CA LYS A 277 -17.44 -7.37 38.18
C LYS A 277 -16.62 -7.78 39.42
N ALA A 278 -16.04 -6.79 40.12
CA ALA A 278 -15.29 -7.01 41.34
C ALA A 278 -16.17 -7.59 42.46
N ASN A 279 -17.37 -7.04 42.64
CA ASN A 279 -18.33 -7.55 43.63
C ASN A 279 -18.78 -8.98 43.35
N ALA A 280 -19.09 -9.27 42.06
CA ALA A 280 -19.51 -10.62 41.67
C ALA A 280 -18.41 -11.64 41.90
N ALA A 281 -17.16 -11.31 41.54
CA ALA A 281 -16.01 -12.19 41.76
C ALA A 281 -15.68 -12.38 43.23
N ALA A 282 -15.70 -11.32 44.03
CA ALA A 282 -15.49 -11.40 45.48
C ALA A 282 -16.55 -12.30 46.17
N GLN A 283 -17.83 -12.10 45.80
CA GLN A 283 -18.94 -12.90 46.36
C GLN A 283 -18.80 -14.39 46.02
N ALA A 284 -18.39 -14.72 44.79
CA ALA A 284 -18.17 -16.11 44.37
C ALA A 284 -17.05 -16.82 45.20
N LEU A 285 -16.12 -16.03 45.74
CA LEU A 285 -15.00 -16.50 46.57
C LEU A 285 -15.32 -16.39 48.10
N GLY A 286 -16.52 -15.99 48.49
CA GLY A 286 -16.91 -15.77 49.89
C GLY A 286 -16.26 -14.54 50.53
N LEU A 287 -15.79 -13.59 49.69
CA LEU A 287 -15.15 -12.34 50.10
C LEU A 287 -16.01 -11.13 49.77
N LYS A 288 -15.62 -9.96 50.29
CA LYS A 288 -16.27 -8.69 49.98
C LYS A 288 -15.26 -7.67 49.51
N VAL A 289 -15.70 -6.77 48.62
CA VAL A 289 -14.91 -5.60 48.21
C VAL A 289 -14.94 -4.58 49.37
N LYS A 290 -13.74 -4.21 49.84
CA LYS A 290 -13.58 -3.28 50.96
C LYS A 290 -13.42 -1.84 50.52
N ARG A 291 -12.45 -1.60 49.62
CA ARG A 291 -12.17 -0.26 49.07
C ARG A 291 -11.41 -0.32 47.75
N VAL A 292 -11.41 0.79 47.01
CA VAL A 292 -10.56 0.99 45.87
C VAL A 292 -9.13 1.34 46.31
N ILE A 293 -8.14 0.66 45.77
CA ILE A 293 -6.73 0.96 46.02
C ILE A 293 -6.18 1.84 44.92
N ARG A 294 -6.49 1.50 43.65
CA ARG A 294 -5.93 2.19 42.46
C ARG A 294 -6.93 2.17 41.32
N ILE A 295 -6.98 3.27 40.62
CA ILE A 295 -7.69 3.39 39.32
C ILE A 295 -6.65 3.79 38.30
N THR A 296 -6.58 3.06 37.19
CA THR A 296 -5.71 3.37 36.06
C THR A 296 -6.57 3.46 34.80
N SER A 297 -6.51 4.57 34.13
CA SER A 297 -7.17 4.72 32.83
C SER A 297 -6.29 4.11 31.75
N VAL A 298 -6.84 3.17 31.01
CA VAL A 298 -6.14 2.50 29.89
C VAL A 298 -6.83 2.91 28.59
N GLY A 299 -6.14 3.72 27.81
CA GLY A 299 -6.53 4.01 26.43
C GLY A 299 -6.81 5.48 26.12
N ASP A 300 -6.65 5.81 24.85
CA ASP A 300 -6.98 7.11 24.25
C ASP A 300 -8.49 7.15 24.04
N PHE A 301 -9.18 7.93 24.84
CA PHE A 301 -10.63 8.14 24.76
C PHE A 301 -10.95 9.07 23.59
N ARG A 302 -10.85 8.58 22.37
CA ARG A 302 -11.22 9.39 21.19
C ARG A 302 -12.62 9.04 20.74
N PRO A 303 -13.51 10.04 20.64
CA PRO A 303 -14.79 9.86 19.98
C PRO A 303 -14.55 9.29 18.58
N GLN A 304 -15.29 8.28 18.19
CA GLN A 304 -15.23 7.81 16.82
C GLN A 304 -16.13 8.69 15.95
N PRO A 305 -15.56 9.49 15.04
CA PRO A 305 -16.37 10.35 14.18
C PRO A 305 -17.23 9.48 13.26
N VAL A 306 -18.49 9.85 13.14
CA VAL A 306 -19.41 9.22 12.19
C VAL A 306 -19.24 9.90 10.84
N GLY A 307 -18.64 9.21 9.88
CA GLY A 307 -18.46 9.68 8.52
C GLY A 307 -19.64 9.30 7.62
N TYR A 308 -20.20 10.27 6.90
CA TYR A 308 -21.16 10.04 5.83
C TYR A 308 -20.50 10.28 4.48
N SER A 309 -20.55 9.30 3.58
CA SER A 309 -20.24 9.49 2.17
C SER A 309 -21.43 10.11 1.48
N ALA A 310 -21.38 11.40 1.15
CA ALA A 310 -22.33 11.98 0.24
C ALA A 310 -22.00 11.48 -1.19
N SER A 311 -22.60 10.36 -1.62
CA SER A 311 -22.63 10.03 -3.03
C SER A 311 -23.58 11.00 -3.72
N LEU A 312 -23.05 11.81 -4.64
CA LEU A 312 -23.86 12.63 -5.54
C LEU A 312 -24.62 11.69 -6.50
N GLN A 313 -25.70 11.11 -6.01
CA GLN A 313 -26.74 10.60 -6.89
C GLN A 313 -27.52 11.83 -7.35
N GLU A 314 -27.69 12.00 -8.66
CA GLU A 314 -28.38 13.13 -9.29
C GLU A 314 -29.52 13.64 -8.39
N SER A 315 -29.30 14.80 -7.77
CA SER A 315 -30.32 15.46 -6.97
C SER A 315 -31.44 15.83 -7.92
N VAL A 316 -32.58 15.16 -7.76
CA VAL A 316 -33.84 15.60 -8.39
C VAL A 316 -34.04 17.04 -7.97
N MET A 317 -34.07 17.95 -8.93
CA MET A 317 -34.23 19.38 -8.71
C MET A 317 -35.34 19.67 -7.69
N GLY A 318 -34.95 20.23 -6.52
CA GLY A 318 -35.91 20.78 -5.56
C GLY A 318 -35.92 20.20 -4.14
N THR A 319 -35.09 19.19 -3.83
CA THR A 319 -34.99 18.67 -2.46
C THR A 319 -33.59 18.87 -1.91
N THR A 320 -33.48 19.46 -0.71
CA THR A 320 -32.23 19.59 0.04
C THR A 320 -31.63 18.21 0.29
N THR A 321 -30.31 18.07 0.17
CA THR A 321 -29.60 16.82 0.45
C THR A 321 -29.93 16.35 1.88
N PRO A 322 -30.64 15.22 2.08
CA PRO A 322 -31.01 14.75 3.40
C PRO A 322 -29.78 14.20 4.13
N ILE A 323 -29.46 14.77 5.28
CA ILE A 323 -28.36 14.33 6.12
C ILE A 323 -28.92 14.11 7.54
N ASN A 324 -28.81 12.89 8.03
CA ASN A 324 -29.24 12.52 9.37
C ASN A 324 -28.05 11.87 10.12
N PRO A 325 -27.34 12.63 10.95
CA PRO A 325 -26.23 12.10 11.74
C PRO A 325 -26.75 11.15 12.82
N GLY A 326 -26.06 10.03 13.01
CA GLY A 326 -26.26 9.16 14.16
C GLY A 326 -25.65 9.73 15.44
N GLU A 327 -25.83 9.02 16.56
CA GLU A 327 -25.15 9.33 17.81
C GLU A 327 -23.67 8.97 17.73
N ILE A 328 -22.82 9.80 18.34
CA ILE A 328 -21.41 9.53 18.52
C ILE A 328 -21.23 8.73 19.80
N THR A 329 -20.56 7.60 19.74
CA THR A 329 -20.20 6.79 20.89
C THR A 329 -18.79 7.15 21.34
N VAL A 330 -18.65 7.44 22.64
CA VAL A 330 -17.38 7.72 23.31
C VAL A 330 -17.09 6.56 24.26
N PRO A 331 -16.18 5.63 23.91
CA PRO A 331 -15.84 4.50 24.77
C PRO A 331 -14.87 4.92 25.87
N ALA A 332 -14.94 4.21 27.01
CA ALA A 332 -13.97 4.32 28.09
C ALA A 332 -13.62 2.93 28.63
N THR A 333 -12.35 2.74 28.98
CA THR A 333 -11.87 1.55 29.68
C THR A 333 -11.06 1.98 30.89
N VAL A 334 -11.37 1.41 32.05
CA VAL A 334 -10.64 1.66 33.29
C VAL A 334 -10.22 0.33 33.91
N THR A 335 -9.06 0.30 34.49
CA THR A 335 -8.58 -0.80 35.30
C THR A 335 -8.62 -0.37 36.76
N VAL A 336 -9.38 -1.07 37.60
CA VAL A 336 -9.53 -0.76 39.00
C VAL A 336 -9.04 -1.89 39.88
N THR A 337 -8.18 -1.57 40.83
CA THR A 337 -7.67 -2.54 41.83
C THR A 337 -8.40 -2.28 43.15
N TYR A 338 -9.05 -3.33 43.69
CA TYR A 338 -9.79 -3.33 44.94
C TYR A 338 -9.08 -4.16 46.00
N GLU A 339 -9.18 -3.74 47.26
CA GLU A 339 -8.88 -4.55 48.44
C GLU A 339 -10.10 -5.43 48.77
N LEU A 340 -9.81 -6.70 49.12
CA LEU A 340 -10.83 -7.68 49.53
C LEU A 340 -10.71 -7.98 51.03
N GLU A 341 -11.83 -8.20 51.68
CA GLU A 341 -11.96 -8.64 53.08
C GLU A 341 -12.80 -9.91 53.23
#